data_1b401d88b8824424261d5db1d2f9769a
#
_entry.id   1b401d88b8824424261d5db1d2f9769a
#
_cell.length_a   1.000
_cell.length_b   1.000
_cell.length_c   1.000
_cell.angle_alpha   90.00
_cell.angle_beta   90.00
_cell.angle_gamma   90.00
#
_symmetry.space_group_name_H-M   'P 1'
#
loop_
_entity.id
_entity.type
_entity.pdbx_description
1 polymer ?
#
loop_
_entity_poly.entity_id
_entity_poly.type
_entity_poly.pdbx_seq_one_letter_code
_entity_poly.pdbx_strand_id
1 'polypeptide(L)'
;MNGRRGDRSRRPPPSGSGESRRPLPATASQQRPLAVDPAGKIPAVFVRSATWHPLVYRKRIDRVDDARPGDLVAVYAPDDLLLGYGLYNPRSEIAVRMVFPGAGLPDEDRWRERLRAAVALRRELLRLDDVTDACRLVHAEGDALSGLVIDRYADVLSAEVFSLGMYQRAQAILGELAALVGTRHTLVRPSPQFLSQEGHDPPPL
;
A
#
# COMPACT_ATOMS: atom_id res chain seq x y z
N MET A 1 -31.50 54.84 -29.77
CA MET A 1 -30.71 54.70 -28.56
C MET A 1 -30.13 53.25 -28.52
N ASN A 2 -28.85 53.16 -28.85
CA ASN A 2 -28.12 51.88 -29.00
C ASN A 2 -27.61 51.36 -27.66
N GLY A 3 -28.07 50.18 -27.25
CA GLY A 3 -27.54 49.43 -26.13
C GLY A 3 -26.59 48.31 -26.59
N ARG A 4 -25.28 48.52 -26.54
CA ARG A 4 -24.24 47.52 -26.81
C ARG A 4 -24.24 46.46 -25.71
N ARG A 5 -24.53 45.22 -26.07
CA ARG A 5 -24.30 44.04 -25.23
C ARG A 5 -22.81 43.71 -25.24
N GLY A 6 -22.16 43.76 -24.05
CA GLY A 6 -20.77 43.42 -23.89
C GLY A 6 -20.51 41.93 -24.10
N ASP A 7 -19.56 41.68 -24.95
CA ASP A 7 -18.96 40.38 -25.22
C ASP A 7 -18.19 39.90 -23.96
N ARG A 8 -18.67 38.83 -23.30
CA ARG A 8 -17.94 38.15 -22.26
C ARG A 8 -16.99 37.16 -22.91
N SER A 9 -15.76 37.61 -23.16
CA SER A 9 -14.65 36.74 -23.55
C SER A 9 -14.55 35.55 -22.59
N ARG A 10 -14.86 34.38 -23.09
CA ARG A 10 -14.60 33.09 -22.39
C ARG A 10 -13.10 32.91 -22.25
N ARG A 11 -12.58 33.00 -21.04
CA ARG A 11 -11.23 32.50 -20.72
C ARG A 11 -11.17 31.00 -21.04
N PRO A 12 -10.16 30.55 -21.78
CA PRO A 12 -9.94 29.13 -21.96
C PRO A 12 -9.60 28.48 -20.58
N PRO A 13 -9.99 27.21 -20.34
CA PRO A 13 -9.62 26.51 -19.12
C PRO A 13 -8.11 26.39 -19.07
N PRO A 14 -7.49 26.40 -17.85
CA PRO A 14 -6.07 26.21 -17.71
C PRO A 14 -5.69 24.84 -18.28
N SER A 15 -4.75 24.85 -19.23
CA SER A 15 -4.13 23.66 -19.77
C SER A 15 -3.43 22.94 -18.61
N GLY A 16 -4.07 21.91 -18.08
CA GLY A 16 -3.42 20.98 -17.15
C GLY A 16 -2.24 20.36 -17.86
N SER A 17 -1.03 20.77 -17.50
CA SER A 17 0.20 20.11 -17.88
C SER A 17 0.12 18.66 -17.38
N GLY A 18 -0.22 17.74 -18.28
CA GLY A 18 -0.09 16.33 -18.07
C GLY A 18 1.40 16.04 -17.90
N GLU A 19 1.91 16.08 -16.66
CA GLU A 19 3.18 15.49 -16.35
C GLU A 19 3.09 14.02 -16.72
N SER A 20 3.76 13.66 -17.81
CA SER A 20 3.89 12.28 -18.24
C SER A 20 4.52 11.53 -17.06
N ARG A 21 3.78 10.58 -16.51
CA ARG A 21 4.24 9.72 -15.41
C ARG A 21 5.46 8.93 -15.91
N ARG A 22 6.66 9.45 -15.67
CA ARG A 22 7.89 8.71 -15.97
C ARG A 22 7.88 7.41 -15.18
N PRO A 23 8.23 6.27 -15.80
CA PRO A 23 8.39 5.01 -15.08
C PRO A 23 9.32 5.18 -13.88
N LEU A 24 9.06 4.42 -12.81
CA LEU A 24 9.97 4.37 -11.69
C LEU A 24 11.30 3.76 -12.17
N PRO A 25 12.45 4.23 -11.66
CA PRO A 25 13.73 3.62 -11.98
C PRO A 25 13.75 2.14 -11.56
N ALA A 26 14.63 1.34 -12.17
CA ALA A 26 14.75 -0.10 -11.91
C ALA A 26 14.89 -0.46 -10.41
N THR A 27 15.41 0.46 -9.61
CA THR A 27 15.46 0.37 -8.14
C THR A 27 14.08 0.29 -7.47
N ALA A 28 13.00 0.63 -8.17
CA ALA A 28 11.65 0.54 -7.63
C ALA A 28 11.18 -0.91 -7.36
N SER A 29 11.76 -1.90 -8.07
CA SER A 29 11.52 -3.32 -7.82
C SER A 29 12.37 -3.90 -6.69
N GLN A 30 13.28 -3.11 -6.13
CA GLN A 30 14.17 -3.56 -5.05
C GLN A 30 13.35 -3.96 -3.82
N GLN A 31 13.67 -5.12 -3.26
CA GLN A 31 13.07 -5.58 -2.01
C GLN A 31 13.39 -4.62 -0.87
N ARG A 32 12.42 -4.43 0.03
CA ARG A 32 12.53 -3.59 1.21
C ARG A 32 12.24 -4.38 2.48
N PRO A 33 12.86 -4.01 3.60
CA PRO A 33 12.58 -4.63 4.89
C PRO A 33 11.12 -4.40 5.31
N LEU A 34 10.60 -5.28 6.14
CA LEU A 34 9.28 -5.13 6.76
C LEU A 34 9.31 -4.01 7.80
N ALA A 35 10.29 -4.02 8.68
CA ALA A 35 10.44 -3.04 9.75
C ALA A 35 11.02 -1.72 9.27
N VAL A 36 10.75 -0.65 10.01
CA VAL A 36 11.51 0.59 9.96
C VAL A 36 12.78 0.45 10.81
N ASP A 37 13.83 1.14 10.41
CA ASP A 37 15.00 1.28 11.28
C ASP A 37 14.66 2.18 12.48
N PRO A 38 14.64 1.65 13.71
CA PRO A 38 14.29 2.45 14.88
C PRO A 38 15.32 3.55 15.21
N ALA A 39 16.56 3.40 14.72
CA ALA A 39 17.61 4.42 14.86
C ALA A 39 17.61 5.44 13.71
N GLY A 40 16.88 5.14 12.64
CA GLY A 40 16.77 5.99 11.46
C GLY A 40 15.68 7.05 11.60
N LYS A 41 15.78 8.11 10.79
CA LYS A 41 14.69 9.07 10.62
C LYS A 41 13.55 8.39 9.83
N ILE A 42 12.38 8.27 10.43
CA ILE A 42 11.21 7.75 9.73
C ILE A 42 10.65 8.86 8.82
N PRO A 43 10.53 8.62 7.50
CA PRO A 43 9.89 9.57 6.60
C PRO A 43 8.45 9.84 7.01
N ALA A 44 7.95 11.05 6.75
CA ALA A 44 6.63 11.45 7.21
C ALA A 44 5.75 12.01 6.10
N VAL A 45 4.45 11.77 6.24
CA VAL A 45 3.39 12.34 5.41
C VAL A 45 2.39 13.05 6.30
N PHE A 46 2.06 14.29 5.97
CA PHE A 46 1.10 15.09 6.70
C PHE A 46 -0.18 15.23 5.88
N VAL A 47 -1.31 14.97 6.51
CA VAL A 47 -2.62 15.06 5.85
C VAL A 47 -3.39 16.30 6.33
N ARG A 48 -4.22 16.87 5.46
CA ARG A 48 -5.00 18.10 5.71
C ARG A 48 -6.02 17.97 6.82
N SER A 49 -6.48 16.75 7.09
CA SER A 49 -7.44 16.45 8.17
C SER A 49 -7.31 15.00 8.61
N ALA A 50 -7.60 14.73 9.87
CA ALA A 50 -7.58 13.35 10.41
C ALA A 50 -8.49 12.41 9.60
N THR A 51 -8.06 11.17 9.47
CA THR A 51 -8.81 10.12 8.81
C THR A 51 -8.44 8.77 9.41
N TRP A 52 -9.43 7.93 9.62
CA TRP A 52 -9.27 6.54 10.05
C TRP A 52 -9.41 5.56 8.87
N HIS A 53 -9.65 6.11 7.66
CA HIS A 53 -9.76 5.28 6.46
C HIS A 53 -8.36 4.73 6.08
N PRO A 54 -8.23 3.43 5.77
CA PRO A 54 -6.94 2.82 5.44
C PRO A 54 -6.32 3.36 4.15
N LEU A 55 -7.13 3.98 3.27
CA LEU A 55 -6.68 4.53 2.00
C LEU A 55 -6.67 6.05 2.07
N VAL A 56 -5.46 6.63 2.00
CA VAL A 56 -5.27 8.10 1.99
C VAL A 56 -4.99 8.55 0.56
N TYR A 57 -5.94 9.26 -0.02
CA TYR A 57 -5.84 9.76 -1.38
C TYR A 57 -4.87 10.94 -1.48
N ARG A 58 -4.19 11.08 -2.61
CA ARG A 58 -3.20 12.12 -2.90
C ARG A 58 -3.72 13.55 -2.61
N LYS A 59 -4.96 13.86 -2.95
CA LYS A 59 -5.60 15.16 -2.68
C LYS A 59 -5.69 15.51 -1.19
N ARG A 60 -5.56 14.53 -0.29
CA ARG A 60 -5.58 14.73 1.16
C ARG A 60 -4.20 15.01 1.74
N ILE A 61 -3.13 14.80 0.97
CA ILE A 61 -1.77 15.10 1.40
C ILE A 61 -1.59 16.62 1.45
N ASP A 62 -0.99 17.09 2.53
CA ASP A 62 -0.58 18.47 2.72
C ASP A 62 0.89 18.64 2.38
N ARG A 63 1.77 17.91 3.07
CA ARG A 63 3.21 17.89 2.80
C ARG A 63 3.81 16.51 3.05
N VAL A 64 5.03 16.33 2.55
CA VAL A 64 5.79 15.08 2.65
C VAL A 64 7.21 15.42 3.05
N ASP A 65 7.74 14.75 4.07
CA ASP A 65 9.09 14.92 4.58
C ASP A 65 9.91 13.65 4.31
N ASP A 66 10.93 13.76 3.44
CA ASP A 66 11.93 12.72 3.09
C ASP A 66 11.38 11.37 2.59
N ALA A 67 10.10 11.27 2.23
CA ALA A 67 9.52 10.01 1.79
C ALA A 67 9.72 9.76 0.29
N ARG A 68 10.07 8.53 -0.04
CA ARG A 68 10.24 8.01 -1.41
C ARG A 68 9.17 6.97 -1.73
N PRO A 69 8.88 6.71 -3.01
CA PRO A 69 7.93 5.66 -3.40
C PRO A 69 8.27 4.31 -2.76
N GLY A 70 7.29 3.68 -2.11
CA GLY A 70 7.42 2.40 -1.43
C GLY A 70 7.90 2.48 0.03
N ASP A 71 8.24 3.66 0.55
CA ASP A 71 8.62 3.82 1.95
C ASP A 71 7.44 3.53 2.89
N LEU A 72 7.78 2.97 4.04
CA LEU A 72 6.92 2.94 5.20
C LEU A 72 7.09 4.28 5.94
N VAL A 73 6.01 5.06 6.03
CA VAL A 73 6.01 6.44 6.51
C VAL A 73 5.16 6.59 7.75
N ALA A 74 5.52 7.52 8.63
CA ALA A 74 4.63 8.02 9.66
C ALA A 74 3.60 8.98 9.04
N VAL A 75 2.33 8.87 9.43
CA VAL A 75 1.25 9.70 8.91
C VAL A 75 0.69 10.57 10.01
N TYR A 76 0.78 11.87 9.82
CA TYR A 76 0.32 12.88 10.78
C TYR A 76 -0.91 13.64 10.26
N ALA A 77 -1.86 13.87 11.14
CA ALA A 77 -2.92 14.86 10.98
C ALA A 77 -2.46 16.25 11.46
N PRO A 78 -3.29 17.31 11.32
CA PRO A 78 -3.01 18.60 11.95
C PRO A 78 -2.68 18.48 13.44
N ASP A 79 -1.94 19.45 13.96
CA ASP A 79 -1.46 19.50 15.35
C ASP A 79 -0.50 18.36 15.71
N ASP A 80 0.23 17.85 14.70
CA ASP A 80 1.19 16.75 14.81
C ASP A 80 0.60 15.44 15.40
N LEU A 81 -0.70 15.25 15.26
CA LEU A 81 -1.38 14.04 15.69
C LEU A 81 -0.97 12.84 14.83
N LEU A 82 -0.20 11.92 15.40
CA LEU A 82 0.19 10.68 14.71
C LEU A 82 -1.03 9.76 14.54
N LEU A 83 -1.41 9.50 13.28
CA LEU A 83 -2.47 8.56 12.92
C LEU A 83 -1.97 7.11 12.85
N GLY A 84 -0.69 6.93 12.55
CA GLY A 84 -0.07 5.62 12.39
C GLY A 84 0.95 5.59 11.26
N TYR A 85 1.13 4.40 10.66
CA TYR A 85 2.13 4.17 9.63
C TYR A 85 1.51 3.50 8.40
N GLY A 86 2.00 3.90 7.22
CA GLY A 86 1.50 3.39 5.95
C GLY A 86 2.55 3.35 4.85
N LEU A 87 2.22 2.70 3.76
CA LEU A 87 3.08 2.60 2.58
C LEU A 87 2.78 3.76 1.63
N TYR A 88 3.80 4.54 1.31
CA TYR A 88 3.68 5.77 0.52
C TYR A 88 4.05 5.56 -0.95
N ASN A 89 3.24 6.13 -1.83
CA ASN A 89 3.57 6.29 -3.25
C ASN A 89 2.93 7.56 -3.82
N PRO A 90 3.71 8.61 -4.16
CA PRO A 90 3.17 9.87 -4.72
C PRO A 90 2.57 9.72 -6.11
N ARG A 91 2.87 8.63 -6.82
CA ARG A 91 2.38 8.37 -8.18
C ARG A 91 0.97 7.78 -8.19
N SER A 92 0.58 7.11 -7.12
CA SER A 92 -0.75 6.55 -6.95
C SER A 92 -1.78 7.61 -6.57
N GLU A 93 -3.03 7.43 -6.99
CA GLU A 93 -4.14 8.23 -6.45
C GLU A 93 -4.36 7.92 -4.96
N ILE A 94 -4.10 6.65 -4.54
CA ILE A 94 -4.04 6.26 -3.14
C ILE A 94 -2.58 6.44 -2.69
N ALA A 95 -2.26 7.67 -2.26
CA ALA A 95 -0.88 8.04 -1.97
C ALA A 95 -0.32 7.37 -0.70
N VAL A 96 -1.16 7.03 0.28
CA VAL A 96 -0.75 6.22 1.43
C VAL A 96 -1.77 5.11 1.68
N ARG A 97 -1.26 3.91 1.88
CA ARG A 97 -2.04 2.77 2.38
C ARG A 97 -1.64 2.52 3.83
N MET A 98 -2.54 2.84 4.75
CA MET A 98 -2.30 2.62 6.18
C MET A 98 -2.19 1.11 6.46
N VAL A 99 -1.13 0.75 7.16
CA VAL A 99 -0.90 -0.64 7.59
C VAL A 99 -0.96 -0.74 9.12
N PHE A 100 -0.38 0.20 9.84
CA PHE A 100 -0.33 0.19 11.29
C PHE A 100 -0.96 1.47 11.85
N PRO A 101 -2.24 1.46 12.26
CA PRO A 101 -2.82 2.59 12.99
C PRO A 101 -2.21 2.70 14.40
N GLY A 102 -2.15 3.94 14.91
CA GLY A 102 -1.64 4.25 16.25
C GLY A 102 -0.13 4.40 16.34
N ALA A 103 0.38 4.61 17.56
CA ALA A 103 1.73 5.11 17.81
C ALA A 103 2.84 4.04 17.84
N GLY A 104 2.51 2.75 17.83
CA GLY A 104 3.54 1.70 17.87
C GLY A 104 4.35 1.63 16.57
N LEU A 105 5.67 1.65 16.70
CA LEU A 105 6.58 1.53 15.55
C LEU A 105 6.33 0.22 14.76
N PRO A 106 6.34 0.27 13.43
CA PRO A 106 6.23 -0.93 12.60
C PRO A 106 7.55 -1.71 12.61
N ASP A 107 7.67 -2.64 13.54
CA ASP A 107 8.73 -3.62 13.60
C ASP A 107 8.30 -4.95 12.94
N GLU A 108 9.22 -5.90 12.89
CA GLU A 108 8.93 -7.22 12.31
C GLU A 108 7.87 -7.98 13.10
N ASP A 109 7.83 -7.82 14.43
CA ASP A 109 6.87 -8.55 15.27
C ASP A 109 5.44 -8.09 15.01
N ARG A 110 5.21 -6.80 14.77
CA ARG A 110 3.89 -6.30 14.38
C ARG A 110 3.43 -6.81 13.01
N TRP A 111 4.35 -6.99 12.06
CA TRP A 111 4.03 -7.67 10.80
C TRP A 111 3.65 -9.12 11.04
N ARG A 112 4.45 -9.85 11.83
CA ARG A 112 4.17 -11.25 12.19
C ARG A 112 2.85 -11.40 12.94
N GLU A 113 2.52 -10.50 13.86
CA GLU A 113 1.23 -10.51 14.56
C GLU A 113 0.05 -10.39 13.59
N ARG A 114 0.11 -9.50 12.59
CA ARG A 114 -0.95 -9.39 11.58
C ARG A 114 -1.07 -10.64 10.73
N LEU A 115 0.04 -11.21 10.31
CA LEU A 115 0.04 -12.44 9.53
C LEU A 115 -0.50 -13.61 10.35
N ARG A 116 -0.12 -13.73 11.62
CA ARG A 116 -0.67 -14.73 12.54
C ARG A 116 -2.17 -14.53 12.74
N ALA A 117 -2.63 -13.30 12.94
CA ALA A 117 -4.06 -13.01 13.09
C ALA A 117 -4.87 -13.40 11.85
N ALA A 118 -4.35 -13.11 10.65
CA ALA A 118 -4.98 -13.52 9.40
C ALA A 118 -5.06 -15.04 9.27
N VAL A 119 -3.99 -15.76 9.62
CA VAL A 119 -3.97 -17.24 9.62
C VAL A 119 -4.90 -17.80 10.68
N ALA A 120 -4.87 -17.30 11.91
CA ALA A 120 -5.72 -17.75 13.01
C ALA A 120 -7.21 -17.59 12.67
N LEU A 121 -7.60 -16.47 12.03
CA LEU A 121 -8.98 -16.29 11.56
C LEU A 121 -9.41 -17.46 10.65
N ARG A 122 -8.58 -17.89 9.70
CA ARG A 122 -8.93 -18.96 8.73
C ARG A 122 -8.84 -20.36 9.33
N ARG A 123 -7.82 -20.62 10.14
CA ARG A 123 -7.54 -21.96 10.65
C ARG A 123 -8.25 -22.27 11.97
N GLU A 124 -8.26 -21.32 12.90
CA GLU A 124 -8.77 -21.54 14.25
C GLU A 124 -10.24 -21.15 14.36
N LEU A 125 -10.63 -19.96 13.89
CA LEU A 125 -12.01 -19.48 14.01
C LEU A 125 -12.92 -20.06 12.93
N LEU A 126 -12.54 -19.95 11.65
CA LEU A 126 -13.34 -20.45 10.52
C LEU A 126 -13.10 -21.92 10.20
N ARG A 127 -12.03 -22.52 10.72
CA ARG A 127 -11.67 -23.93 10.57
C ARG A 127 -11.64 -24.37 9.10
N LEU A 128 -11.12 -23.52 8.20
CA LEU A 128 -11.15 -23.81 6.76
C LEU A 128 -10.32 -25.03 6.39
N ASP A 129 -9.22 -25.30 7.11
CA ASP A 129 -8.37 -26.48 6.87
C ASP A 129 -9.12 -27.82 7.06
N ASP A 130 -10.26 -27.83 7.77
CA ASP A 130 -11.06 -29.04 7.95
C ASP A 130 -11.85 -29.42 6.68
N VAL A 131 -12.04 -28.46 5.76
CA VAL A 131 -12.97 -28.64 4.62
C VAL A 131 -12.33 -28.32 3.26
N THR A 132 -11.18 -27.62 3.24
CA THR A 132 -10.53 -27.23 1.98
C THR A 132 -9.03 -27.02 2.17
N ASP A 133 -8.26 -27.28 1.15
CA ASP A 133 -6.85 -26.94 1.03
C ASP A 133 -6.59 -25.66 0.21
N ALA A 134 -7.67 -24.99 -0.24
CA ALA A 134 -7.61 -23.77 -1.01
C ALA A 134 -8.48 -22.65 -0.36
N CYS A 135 -7.83 -21.59 0.11
CA CYS A 135 -8.54 -20.46 0.72
C CYS A 135 -7.77 -19.15 0.61
N ARG A 136 -8.48 -18.05 0.75
CA ARG A 136 -7.87 -16.73 0.91
C ARG A 136 -7.33 -16.56 2.33
N LEU A 137 -6.01 -16.53 2.46
CA LEU A 137 -5.33 -16.33 3.74
C LEU A 137 -5.24 -14.87 4.15
N VAL A 138 -5.02 -13.97 3.19
CA VAL A 138 -4.94 -12.52 3.42
C VAL A 138 -5.87 -11.80 2.47
N HIS A 139 -6.69 -10.91 3.01
CA HIS A 139 -7.69 -10.13 2.26
C HIS A 139 -7.50 -8.62 2.48
N ALA A 140 -6.41 -8.08 2.00
CA ALA A 140 -6.11 -6.65 1.93
C ALA A 140 -6.52 -5.86 3.21
N GLU A 141 -7.39 -4.87 3.06
CA GLU A 141 -7.85 -4.03 4.16
C GLU A 141 -8.59 -4.81 5.25
N GLY A 142 -9.22 -5.93 4.91
CA GLY A 142 -9.91 -6.80 5.88
C GLY A 142 -8.99 -7.42 6.91
N ASP A 143 -7.73 -7.66 6.54
CA ASP A 143 -6.67 -8.15 7.44
C ASP A 143 -5.65 -7.07 7.79
N ALA A 144 -5.99 -5.80 7.52
CA ALA A 144 -5.14 -4.63 7.71
C ALA A 144 -3.76 -4.74 7.00
N LEU A 145 -3.72 -5.45 5.87
CA LEU A 145 -2.57 -5.58 4.97
C LEU A 145 -2.90 -4.93 3.62
N SER A 146 -3.29 -3.65 3.68
CA SER A 146 -3.79 -2.87 2.55
C SER A 146 -2.95 -3.02 1.29
N GLY A 147 -3.61 -3.43 0.20
CA GLY A 147 -2.96 -3.63 -1.10
C GLY A 147 -2.29 -4.99 -1.30
N LEU A 148 -2.63 -5.99 -0.47
CA LEU A 148 -2.10 -7.34 -0.57
C LEU A 148 -3.21 -8.38 -0.42
N VAL A 149 -3.33 -9.29 -1.37
CA VAL A 149 -4.19 -10.48 -1.28
C VAL A 149 -3.30 -11.71 -1.39
N ILE A 150 -3.48 -12.69 -0.50
CA ILE A 150 -2.75 -13.96 -0.58
C ILE A 150 -3.74 -15.10 -0.49
N ASP A 151 -3.71 -15.92 -1.52
CA ASP A 151 -4.48 -17.15 -1.60
C ASP A 151 -3.55 -18.36 -1.41
N ARG A 152 -4.01 -19.35 -0.65
CA ARG A 152 -3.38 -20.66 -0.54
C ARG A 152 -4.07 -21.65 -1.47
N TYR A 153 -3.30 -22.46 -2.16
CA TYR A 153 -3.73 -23.59 -2.96
C TYR A 153 -2.85 -24.78 -2.59
N ALA A 154 -3.35 -25.66 -1.75
CA ALA A 154 -2.61 -26.78 -1.19
C ALA A 154 -1.24 -26.35 -0.63
N ASP A 155 -0.16 -26.59 -1.36
CA ASP A 155 1.23 -26.33 -0.98
C ASP A 155 1.81 -25.03 -1.59
N VAL A 156 0.96 -24.20 -2.17
CA VAL A 156 1.36 -22.96 -2.86
C VAL A 156 0.69 -21.76 -2.21
N LEU A 157 1.45 -20.69 -1.95
CA LEU A 157 0.93 -19.35 -1.65
C LEU A 157 1.07 -18.48 -2.89
N SER A 158 -0.03 -17.87 -3.30
CA SER A 158 -0.09 -16.91 -4.41
C SER A 158 -0.45 -15.53 -3.89
N ALA A 159 0.48 -14.58 -3.95
CA ALA A 159 0.25 -13.20 -3.58
C ALA A 159 -0.10 -12.34 -4.80
N GLU A 160 -1.24 -11.68 -4.76
CA GLU A 160 -1.60 -10.61 -5.69
C GLU A 160 -1.37 -9.26 -5.01
N VAL A 161 -0.61 -8.37 -5.65
CA VAL A 161 -0.18 -7.10 -5.09
C VAL A 161 -0.74 -5.92 -5.86
N PHE A 162 -1.25 -4.93 -5.12
CA PHE A 162 -1.95 -3.76 -5.64
C PHE A 162 -1.27 -2.44 -5.24
N SER A 163 -0.06 -2.51 -4.68
CA SER A 163 0.74 -1.32 -4.36
C SER A 163 2.22 -1.61 -4.44
N LEU A 164 2.99 -0.58 -4.81
CA LEU A 164 4.45 -0.67 -4.88
C LEU A 164 5.06 -1.10 -3.55
N GLY A 165 4.61 -0.50 -2.44
CA GLY A 165 5.15 -0.80 -1.13
C GLY A 165 4.94 -2.25 -0.68
N MET A 166 3.78 -2.84 -1.02
CA MET A 166 3.53 -4.28 -0.79
C MET A 166 4.32 -5.15 -1.75
N TYR A 167 4.43 -4.76 -3.03
CA TYR A 167 5.24 -5.49 -4.00
C TYR A 167 6.69 -5.66 -3.53
N GLN A 168 7.29 -4.58 -3.03
CA GLN A 168 8.66 -4.59 -2.52
C GLN A 168 8.86 -5.43 -1.25
N ARG A 169 7.78 -5.80 -0.55
CA ARG A 169 7.78 -6.60 0.69
C ARG A 169 7.16 -7.99 0.53
N ALA A 170 6.58 -8.28 -0.63
CA ALA A 170 5.81 -9.50 -0.85
C ALA A 170 6.61 -10.78 -0.59
N GLN A 171 7.89 -10.83 -0.97
CA GLN A 171 8.73 -12.02 -0.75
C GLN A 171 8.98 -12.26 0.75
N ALA A 172 9.26 -11.21 1.53
CA ALA A 172 9.45 -11.33 2.97
C ALA A 172 8.14 -11.77 3.66
N ILE A 173 6.99 -11.20 3.26
CA ILE A 173 5.68 -11.57 3.79
C ILE A 173 5.34 -13.03 3.45
N LEU A 174 5.59 -13.46 2.22
CA LEU A 174 5.35 -14.85 1.79
C LEU A 174 6.25 -15.82 2.54
N GLY A 175 7.50 -15.47 2.81
CA GLY A 175 8.42 -16.29 3.61
C GLY A 175 7.89 -16.52 5.03
N GLU A 176 7.43 -15.47 5.71
CA GLU A 176 6.83 -15.56 7.05
C GLU A 176 5.54 -16.41 7.02
N LEU A 177 4.66 -16.18 6.04
CA LEU A 177 3.43 -16.97 5.90
C LEU A 177 3.69 -18.43 5.56
N ALA A 178 4.62 -18.71 4.65
CA ALA A 178 4.97 -20.09 4.28
C ALA A 178 5.44 -20.89 5.50
N ALA A 179 6.24 -20.27 6.38
CA ALA A 179 6.65 -20.88 7.63
C ALA A 179 5.46 -21.14 8.59
N LEU A 180 4.50 -20.19 8.66
CA LEU A 180 3.31 -20.30 9.52
C LEU A 180 2.34 -21.40 9.06
N VAL A 181 2.15 -21.56 7.74
CA VAL A 181 1.15 -22.49 7.20
C VAL A 181 1.73 -23.78 6.64
N GLY A 182 3.07 -23.92 6.60
CA GLY A 182 3.75 -25.12 6.17
C GLY A 182 3.73 -25.35 4.66
N THR A 183 3.63 -24.29 3.84
CA THR A 183 3.70 -24.39 2.38
C THR A 183 5.14 -24.29 1.87
N ARG A 184 5.44 -24.93 0.73
CA ARG A 184 6.80 -24.98 0.15
C ARG A 184 6.99 -24.02 -1.03
N HIS A 185 5.92 -23.62 -1.68
CA HIS A 185 5.98 -22.81 -2.89
C HIS A 185 5.32 -21.47 -2.72
N THR A 186 5.94 -20.42 -3.26
CA THR A 186 5.40 -19.06 -3.21
C THR A 186 5.46 -18.42 -4.58
N LEU A 187 4.42 -17.63 -4.92
CA LEU A 187 4.32 -16.91 -6.18
C LEU A 187 3.86 -15.48 -5.91
N VAL A 188 4.55 -14.51 -6.46
CA VAL A 188 4.09 -13.11 -6.49
C VAL A 188 3.52 -12.81 -7.88
N ARG A 189 2.27 -12.38 -7.91
CA ARG A 189 1.56 -11.97 -9.12
C ARG A 189 1.31 -10.46 -9.07
N PRO A 190 2.22 -9.65 -9.64
CA PRO A 190 1.93 -8.24 -9.78
C PRO A 190 0.80 -8.06 -10.79
N SER A 191 -0.25 -7.34 -10.39
CA SER A 191 -1.28 -6.96 -11.34
C SER A 191 -0.75 -5.89 -12.28
N PRO A 192 -0.64 -6.12 -13.60
CA PRO A 192 -0.09 -5.13 -14.54
C PRO A 192 -0.83 -3.80 -14.49
N GLN A 193 -2.15 -3.84 -14.36
CA GLN A 193 -2.99 -2.65 -14.26
C GLN A 193 -2.65 -1.82 -13.01
N PHE A 194 -2.49 -2.46 -11.87
CA PHE A 194 -2.19 -1.76 -10.63
C PHE A 194 -0.76 -1.25 -10.58
N LEU A 195 0.20 -2.02 -11.05
CA LEU A 195 1.59 -1.58 -11.10
C LEU A 195 1.77 -0.36 -12.01
N SER A 196 1.09 -0.31 -13.16
CA SER A 196 1.12 0.86 -14.04
C SER A 196 0.50 2.09 -13.36
N GLN A 197 -0.59 1.93 -12.59
CA GLN A 197 -1.19 3.00 -11.79
C GLN A 197 -0.27 3.47 -10.66
N GLU A 198 0.53 2.57 -10.11
CA GLU A 198 1.57 2.87 -9.12
C GLU A 198 2.85 3.46 -9.76
N GLY A 199 2.89 3.59 -11.09
CA GLY A 199 4.04 4.12 -11.84
C GLY A 199 5.22 3.15 -11.95
N HIS A 200 4.94 1.86 -11.95
CA HIS A 200 5.91 0.78 -12.08
C HIS A 200 5.49 -0.18 -13.19
N ASP A 201 6.43 -0.52 -14.07
CA ASP A 201 6.19 -1.56 -15.08
C ASP A 201 6.42 -2.93 -14.44
N PRO A 202 5.49 -3.89 -14.62
CA PRO A 202 5.70 -5.24 -14.14
C PRO A 202 6.89 -5.88 -14.87
N PRO A 203 7.63 -6.80 -14.23
CA PRO A 203 8.62 -7.59 -14.93
C PRO A 203 7.95 -8.37 -16.07
N PRO A 204 8.65 -8.63 -17.18
CA PRO A 204 8.12 -9.49 -18.22
C PRO A 204 7.79 -10.86 -17.63
N LEU A 205 6.67 -11.43 -18.06
CA LEU A 205 6.22 -12.78 -17.70
C LEU A 205 7.19 -13.85 -18.20
#